data_cef57f2f9954d75dccf791ff569bdec5
#
_entry.id   cef57f2f9954d75dccf791ff569bdec5
#
_cell.length_a   1.000
_cell.length_b   1.000
_cell.length_c   1.000
_cell.angle_alpha   90.00
_cell.angle_beta   90.00
_cell.angle_gamma   90.00
#
_symmetry.space_group_name_H-M   'P 1'
#
loop_
_entity.id
_entity.type
_entity.pdbx_description
1 polymer ?
#
loop_
_entity_poly.entity_id
_entity_poly.type
_entity_poly.pdbx_seq_one_letter_code
_entity_poly.pdbx_strand_id
1 'polypeptide(L)'
;MLHLAQANVAQQRAPLSSPEMGELVVALDPVNRIAERSQGFVWRLRSAESHGATTLWEGSSHVLVNLSVWESYEALHAFVYRSPHGAYLRRRARWFTPMRPPSTVLWWIEAGERPGVEEALRRLRHLRTHGPSPQAFTLRRRFEPDGRPATRQRLSRS
;
A
#
# COMPACT_ATOMS: atom_id res chain seq x y z
N MET A 1 -5.22 -3.35 21.06
CA MET A 1 -4.44 -2.35 20.31
C MET A 1 -4.64 -2.61 18.82
N LEU A 2 -4.97 -1.59 18.07
CA LEU A 2 -5.14 -1.69 16.63
C LEU A 2 -3.92 -1.16 15.88
N HIS A 3 -3.58 -1.83 14.80
CA HIS A 3 -2.57 -1.40 13.84
C HIS A 3 -3.21 -1.05 12.50
N LEU A 4 -2.54 -0.22 11.71
CA LEU A 4 -3.03 0.21 10.40
C LEU A 4 -2.44 -0.67 9.30
N ALA A 5 -3.32 -1.35 8.57
CA ALA A 5 -2.95 -2.05 7.35
C ALA A 5 -3.11 -1.13 6.14
N GLN A 6 -2.19 -1.23 5.20
CA GLN A 6 -2.30 -0.59 3.91
C GLN A 6 -1.97 -1.56 2.80
N ALA A 7 -2.71 -1.48 1.70
CA ALA A 7 -2.38 -2.19 0.48
C ALA A 7 -2.39 -1.23 -0.71
N ASN A 8 -1.39 -1.36 -1.55
CA ASN A 8 -1.31 -0.68 -2.83
C ASN A 8 -1.28 -1.71 -3.93
N VAL A 9 -2.11 -1.53 -4.96
CA VAL A 9 -2.21 -2.43 -6.10
C VAL A 9 -1.80 -1.69 -7.35
N ALA A 10 -0.90 -2.27 -8.13
CA ALA A 10 -0.40 -1.69 -9.35
C ALA A 10 -0.39 -2.72 -10.49
N GLN A 11 -0.94 -2.37 -11.64
CA GLN A 11 -0.98 -3.24 -12.80
C GLN A 11 0.37 -3.24 -13.51
N GLN A 12 1.00 -4.41 -13.59
CA GLN A 12 2.30 -4.58 -14.22
C GLN A 12 2.19 -4.48 -15.75
N ARG A 13 3.17 -3.81 -16.37
CA ARG A 13 3.28 -3.79 -17.83
C ARG A 13 3.80 -5.11 -18.39
N ALA A 14 4.54 -5.86 -17.58
CA ALA A 14 5.15 -7.12 -17.95
C ALA A 14 5.39 -7.98 -16.69
N PRO A 15 5.64 -9.29 -16.81
CA PRO A 15 6.05 -10.12 -15.68
C PRO A 15 7.32 -9.56 -15.01
N LEU A 16 7.43 -9.71 -13.69
CA LEU A 16 8.61 -9.23 -12.95
C LEU A 16 9.92 -9.88 -13.42
N SER A 17 9.83 -11.10 -13.94
CA SER A 17 10.98 -11.81 -14.50
C SER A 17 11.43 -11.30 -15.86
N SER A 18 10.64 -10.44 -16.53
CA SER A 18 11.02 -9.89 -17.83
C SER A 18 12.13 -8.86 -17.71
N PRO A 19 12.98 -8.70 -18.74
CA PRO A 19 14.07 -7.69 -18.73
C PRO A 19 13.56 -6.26 -18.53
N GLU A 20 12.38 -5.95 -19.04
CA GLU A 20 11.74 -4.63 -18.92
C GLU A 20 11.48 -4.22 -17.47
N MET A 21 11.26 -5.19 -16.59
CA MET A 21 10.93 -4.98 -15.19
C MET A 21 12.15 -5.07 -14.26
N GLY A 22 13.34 -5.30 -14.80
CA GLY A 22 14.56 -5.46 -14.01
C GLY A 22 14.88 -4.26 -13.13
N GLU A 23 14.70 -3.05 -13.63
CA GLU A 23 14.91 -1.82 -12.86
C GLU A 23 13.92 -1.69 -11.70
N LEU A 24 12.67 -2.14 -11.89
CA LEU A 24 11.68 -2.16 -10.82
C LEU A 24 12.10 -3.11 -9.70
N VAL A 25 12.51 -4.32 -10.04
CA VAL A 25 12.97 -5.31 -9.06
C VAL A 25 14.13 -4.77 -8.24
N VAL A 26 15.10 -4.12 -8.89
CA VAL A 26 16.23 -3.48 -8.22
C VAL A 26 15.78 -2.31 -7.34
N ALA A 27 14.78 -1.53 -7.76
CA ALA A 27 14.29 -0.38 -7.00
C ALA A 27 13.43 -0.77 -5.78
N LEU A 28 12.75 -1.92 -5.81
CA LEU A 28 11.89 -2.36 -4.73
C LEU A 28 12.65 -2.69 -3.44
N ASP A 29 13.82 -3.30 -3.53
CA ASP A 29 14.58 -3.70 -2.35
C ASP A 29 14.99 -2.53 -1.45
N PRO A 30 15.58 -1.43 -1.97
CA PRO A 30 15.88 -0.27 -1.15
C PRO A 30 14.66 0.37 -0.50
N VAL A 31 13.56 0.50 -1.25
CA VAL A 31 12.30 1.06 -0.74
C VAL A 31 11.74 0.20 0.40
N ASN A 32 11.74 -1.11 0.23
CA ASN A 32 11.29 -2.04 1.25
C ASN A 32 12.17 -2.00 2.50
N ARG A 33 13.48 -1.88 2.34
CA ARG A 33 14.42 -1.74 3.48
C ARG A 33 14.20 -0.42 4.24
N ILE A 34 13.92 0.65 3.55
CA ILE A 34 13.58 1.93 4.19
C ILE A 34 12.29 1.81 4.99
N ALA A 35 11.27 1.16 4.43
CA ALA A 35 10.04 0.89 5.15
C ALA A 35 10.30 0.10 6.44
N GLU A 36 11.04 -1.00 6.35
CA GLU A 36 11.37 -1.88 7.47
C GLU A 36 12.16 -1.17 8.59
N ARG A 37 12.90 -0.11 8.27
CA ARG A 37 13.67 0.71 9.22
C ARG A 37 12.90 1.94 9.71
N SER A 38 11.74 2.20 9.15
CA SER A 38 10.95 3.37 9.52
C SER A 38 10.29 3.18 10.89
N GLN A 39 10.23 4.25 11.66
CA GLN A 39 9.55 4.23 12.95
C GLN A 39 8.09 3.86 12.78
N GLY A 40 7.61 2.92 13.60
CA GLY A 40 6.23 2.45 13.56
C GLY A 40 5.94 1.41 12.48
N PHE A 41 6.94 0.95 11.74
CA PHE A 41 6.77 -0.20 10.86
C PHE A 41 6.56 -1.47 11.67
N VAL A 42 5.59 -2.30 11.27
CA VAL A 42 5.26 -3.55 11.96
C VAL A 42 5.59 -4.76 11.11
N TRP A 43 5.07 -4.80 9.88
CA TRP A 43 5.18 -5.96 9.02
C TRP A 43 4.91 -5.62 7.57
N ARG A 44 5.47 -6.37 6.64
CA ARG A 44 5.08 -6.36 5.23
C ARG A 44 4.97 -7.76 4.66
N LEU A 45 4.11 -7.90 3.67
CA LEU A 45 4.01 -9.13 2.90
C LEU A 45 5.28 -9.31 2.07
N ARG A 46 5.86 -10.50 2.14
CA ARG A 46 6.98 -10.92 1.31
C ARG A 46 6.54 -12.13 0.49
N SER A 47 6.72 -12.05 -0.82
CA SER A 47 6.67 -13.22 -1.68
C SER A 47 7.98 -14.00 -1.59
N ALA A 48 8.04 -15.17 -2.23
CA ALA A 48 9.28 -15.95 -2.34
C ALA A 48 10.43 -15.13 -2.96
N GLU A 49 10.12 -14.10 -3.75
CA GLU A 49 11.07 -13.22 -4.42
C GLU A 49 11.34 -11.93 -3.66
N SER A 50 10.86 -11.80 -2.43
CA SER A 50 11.01 -10.62 -1.54
C SER A 50 10.31 -9.34 -2.00
N HIS A 51 9.49 -9.38 -3.06
CA HIS A 51 8.84 -8.21 -3.66
C HIS A 51 7.34 -8.33 -3.54
N GLY A 52 6.59 -8.00 -2.72
CA GLY A 52 5.12 -8.11 -2.71
C GLY A 52 4.55 -9.29 -3.51
N ALA A 53 3.30 -9.55 -3.44
CA ALA A 53 2.67 -10.65 -4.17
C ALA A 53 2.13 -10.21 -5.52
N THR A 54 2.33 -11.03 -6.56
CA THR A 54 1.66 -10.86 -7.84
C THR A 54 0.44 -11.77 -7.92
N THR A 55 -0.63 -11.28 -8.51
CA THR A 55 -1.88 -12.04 -8.67
C THR A 55 -2.67 -11.52 -9.87
N LEU A 56 -3.67 -12.27 -10.29
CA LEU A 56 -4.63 -11.82 -11.29
C LEU A 56 -5.67 -10.92 -10.62
N TRP A 57 -6.00 -9.83 -11.28
CA TRP A 57 -7.03 -8.89 -10.84
C TRP A 57 -8.08 -8.71 -11.91
N GLU A 58 -9.35 -8.98 -11.54
CA GLU A 58 -10.51 -8.81 -12.44
C GLU A 58 -10.34 -9.47 -13.82
N GLY A 59 -9.62 -10.60 -13.86
CA GLY A 59 -9.50 -11.45 -15.06
C GLY A 59 -8.58 -10.95 -16.17
N SER A 60 -7.86 -9.84 -15.97
CA SER A 60 -7.15 -9.22 -17.10
C SER A 60 -5.65 -9.28 -17.04
N SER A 61 -5.02 -8.85 -15.98
CA SER A 61 -3.57 -8.69 -15.95
C SER A 61 -3.00 -8.99 -14.57
N HIS A 62 -1.72 -9.33 -14.54
CA HIS A 62 -1.00 -9.44 -13.28
C HIS A 62 -0.88 -8.07 -12.62
N VAL A 63 -1.21 -8.03 -11.36
CA VAL A 63 -1.02 -6.87 -10.51
C VAL A 63 -0.02 -7.19 -9.41
N LEU A 64 0.77 -6.21 -9.03
CA LEU A 64 1.63 -6.27 -7.86
C LEU A 64 0.84 -5.72 -6.67
N VAL A 65 0.73 -6.52 -5.63
CA VAL A 65 0.10 -6.12 -4.36
C VAL A 65 1.18 -5.86 -3.34
N ASN A 66 1.29 -4.62 -2.90
CA ASN A 66 2.15 -4.22 -1.81
C ASN A 66 1.29 -4.05 -0.56
N LEU A 67 1.62 -4.81 0.48
CA LEU A 67 0.82 -4.89 1.71
C LEU A 67 1.74 -4.74 2.91
N SER A 68 1.44 -3.77 3.77
CA SER A 68 2.22 -3.49 4.97
C SER A 68 1.32 -3.09 6.15
N VAL A 69 1.87 -3.23 7.36
CA VAL A 69 1.19 -2.92 8.60
C VAL A 69 2.05 -1.94 9.40
N TRP A 70 1.40 -0.94 9.97
CA TRP A 70 2.02 0.17 10.69
C TRP A 70 1.36 0.39 12.04
N GLU A 71 2.11 0.88 13.02
CA GLU A 71 1.56 1.18 14.36
C GLU A 71 0.52 2.29 14.34
N SER A 72 0.65 3.24 13.40
CA SER A 72 -0.23 4.41 13.32
C SER A 72 -0.28 4.96 11.90
N TYR A 73 -1.28 5.81 11.65
CA TYR A 73 -1.34 6.58 10.42
C TYR A 73 -0.13 7.51 10.26
N GLU A 74 0.30 8.15 11.32
CA GLU A 74 1.44 9.08 11.31
C GLU A 74 2.72 8.39 10.85
N ALA A 75 2.94 7.15 11.28
CA ALA A 75 4.10 6.37 10.86
C ALA A 75 4.06 6.06 9.36
N LEU A 76 2.92 5.61 8.85
CA LEU A 76 2.73 5.37 7.41
C LEU A 76 2.90 6.66 6.61
N HIS A 77 2.28 7.75 7.05
CA HIS A 77 2.38 9.05 6.39
C HIS A 77 3.82 9.55 6.30
N ALA A 78 4.56 9.45 7.39
CA ALA A 78 5.97 9.84 7.42
C ALA A 78 6.80 9.03 6.41
N PHE A 79 6.57 7.73 6.31
CA PHE A 79 7.23 6.90 5.30
C PHE A 79 6.88 7.32 3.88
N VAL A 80 5.60 7.50 3.57
CA VAL A 80 5.13 7.84 2.22
C VAL A 80 5.65 9.20 1.76
N TYR A 81 5.65 10.20 2.62
CA TYR A 81 5.92 11.59 2.24
C TYR A 81 7.35 12.07 2.54
N ARG A 82 8.10 11.40 3.42
CA ARG A 82 9.45 11.82 3.83
C ARG A 82 10.56 10.90 3.36
N SER A 83 10.24 9.74 2.79
CA SER A 83 11.22 8.79 2.29
C SER A 83 11.56 9.06 0.81
N PRO A 84 12.64 8.44 0.26
CA PRO A 84 12.95 8.48 -1.17
C PRO A 84 11.89 7.85 -2.08
N HIS A 85 10.78 7.39 -1.52
CA HIS A 85 9.61 6.87 -2.21
C HIS A 85 9.14 7.81 -3.35
N GLY A 86 9.33 9.13 -3.20
CA GLY A 86 9.00 10.10 -4.24
C GLY A 86 9.78 9.89 -5.56
N ALA A 87 11.03 9.47 -5.49
CA ALA A 87 11.81 9.15 -6.69
C ALA A 87 11.30 7.88 -7.40
N TYR A 88 10.86 6.89 -6.62
CA TYR A 88 10.20 5.69 -7.13
C TYR A 88 8.87 6.03 -7.83
N LEU A 89 8.04 6.87 -7.21
CA LEU A 89 6.75 7.28 -7.77
C LEU A 89 6.90 7.98 -9.13
N ARG A 90 7.97 8.75 -9.35
CA ARG A 90 8.23 9.41 -10.62
C ARG A 90 8.53 8.45 -11.77
N ARG A 91 9.03 7.25 -11.45
CA ARG A 91 9.39 6.23 -12.46
C ARG A 91 8.29 5.19 -12.67
N ARG A 92 7.24 5.21 -11.86
CA ARG A 92 6.20 4.14 -11.86
C ARG A 92 5.53 3.94 -13.23
N ALA A 93 5.40 4.98 -14.03
CA ALA A 93 4.81 4.90 -15.36
C ALA A 93 5.57 3.98 -16.32
N ARG A 94 6.85 3.72 -16.07
CA ARG A 94 7.65 2.79 -16.86
C ARG A 94 7.27 1.33 -16.64
N TRP A 95 6.78 1.02 -15.43
CA TRP A 95 6.55 -0.36 -14.98
C TRP A 95 5.08 -0.72 -14.86
N PHE A 96 4.24 0.28 -14.67
CA PHE A 96 2.82 0.08 -14.38
C PHE A 96 1.92 0.80 -15.37
N THR A 97 0.85 0.09 -15.76
CA THR A 97 -0.24 0.68 -16.52
C THR A 97 -1.15 1.45 -15.56
N PRO A 98 -1.64 2.65 -15.92
CA PRO A 98 -2.61 3.37 -15.09
C PRO A 98 -3.81 2.51 -14.76
N MET A 99 -4.24 2.56 -13.50
CA MET A 99 -5.44 1.89 -13.01
C MET A 99 -6.49 2.91 -12.59
N ARG A 100 -7.75 2.49 -12.66
CA ARG A 100 -8.84 3.27 -12.09
C ARG A 100 -8.62 3.46 -10.58
N PRO A 101 -8.59 4.72 -10.07
CA PRO A 101 -8.46 4.96 -8.64
C PRO A 101 -9.75 4.55 -7.90
N PRO A 102 -9.67 4.26 -6.59
CA PRO A 102 -8.45 4.19 -5.79
C PRO A 102 -7.67 2.90 -6.06
N SER A 103 -6.35 2.96 -5.93
CA SER A 103 -5.45 1.80 -5.99
C SER A 103 -4.78 1.50 -4.66
N THR A 104 -5.03 2.32 -3.65
CA THR A 104 -4.54 2.15 -2.29
C THR A 104 -5.72 2.10 -1.34
N VAL A 105 -5.69 1.17 -0.38
CA VAL A 105 -6.71 1.01 0.65
C VAL A 105 -6.06 0.85 2.02
N LEU A 106 -6.69 1.46 3.02
CA LEU A 106 -6.30 1.36 4.42
C LEU A 106 -7.46 0.78 5.25
N TRP A 107 -7.11 0.02 6.29
CA TRP A 107 -8.08 -0.47 7.28
C TRP A 107 -7.35 -0.80 8.59
N TRP A 108 -8.09 -0.79 9.68
CA TRP A 108 -7.55 -1.16 10.99
C TRP A 108 -7.64 -2.66 11.23
N ILE A 109 -6.62 -3.23 11.86
CA ILE A 109 -6.52 -4.63 12.25
C ILE A 109 -6.09 -4.73 13.71
N GLU A 110 -6.36 -5.87 14.34
CA GLU A 110 -5.81 -6.16 15.67
C GLU A 110 -4.29 -6.33 15.57
N ALA A 111 -3.57 -5.86 16.60
CA ALA A 111 -2.13 -6.03 16.67
C ALA A 111 -1.76 -7.51 16.62
N GLY A 112 -0.82 -7.85 15.76
CA GLY A 112 -0.39 -9.23 15.52
C GLY A 112 -1.05 -9.92 14.33
N GLU A 113 -2.14 -9.37 13.81
CA GLU A 113 -2.74 -9.89 12.57
C GLU A 113 -1.83 -9.58 11.37
N ARG A 114 -1.80 -10.52 10.44
CA ARG A 114 -1.08 -10.39 9.16
C ARG A 114 -2.04 -10.64 8.03
N PRO A 115 -2.63 -9.59 7.45
CA PRO A 115 -3.61 -9.75 6.38
C PRO A 115 -2.97 -10.33 5.12
N GLY A 116 -3.75 -11.08 4.37
CA GLY A 116 -3.34 -11.67 3.10
C GLY A 116 -3.80 -10.85 1.89
N VAL A 117 -3.36 -11.31 0.72
CA VAL A 117 -3.68 -10.68 -0.57
C VAL A 117 -5.19 -10.64 -0.81
N GLU A 118 -5.90 -11.73 -0.53
CA GLU A 118 -7.36 -11.80 -0.74
C GLU A 118 -8.12 -10.77 0.09
N GLU A 119 -7.72 -10.60 1.34
CA GLU A 119 -8.32 -9.57 2.20
C GLU A 119 -8.04 -8.17 1.67
N ALA A 120 -6.80 -7.90 1.27
CA ALA A 120 -6.42 -6.61 0.69
C ALA A 120 -7.26 -6.27 -0.55
N LEU A 121 -7.43 -7.23 -1.46
CA LEU A 121 -8.23 -7.04 -2.66
C LEU A 121 -9.73 -6.88 -2.34
N ARG A 122 -10.24 -7.62 -1.37
CA ARG A 122 -11.63 -7.47 -0.89
C ARG A 122 -11.86 -6.08 -0.30
N ARG A 123 -10.92 -5.57 0.50
CA ARG A 123 -10.99 -4.21 1.06
C ARG A 123 -10.96 -3.15 -0.03
N LEU A 124 -10.12 -3.33 -1.04
CA LEU A 124 -10.05 -2.41 -2.18
C LEU A 124 -11.35 -2.40 -3.00
N ARG A 125 -11.94 -3.57 -3.25
CA ARG A 125 -13.24 -3.66 -3.91
C ARG A 125 -14.34 -2.96 -3.11
N HIS A 126 -14.34 -3.15 -1.81
CA HIS A 126 -15.30 -2.49 -0.91
C HIS A 126 -15.17 -0.97 -1.00
N LEU A 127 -13.93 -0.46 -0.96
CA LEU A 127 -13.66 0.97 -1.11
C LEU A 127 -14.15 1.52 -2.45
N ARG A 128 -13.91 0.80 -3.54
CA ARG A 128 -14.36 1.19 -4.88
C ARG A 128 -15.88 1.19 -5.02
N THR A 129 -16.55 0.26 -4.39
CA THR A 129 -18.01 0.11 -4.48
C THR A 129 -18.75 1.09 -3.58
N HIS A 130 -18.28 1.30 -2.36
CA HIS A 130 -19.01 2.04 -1.31
C HIS A 130 -18.41 3.38 -0.94
N GLY A 131 -17.18 3.68 -1.43
CA GLY A 131 -16.43 4.84 -0.97
C GLY A 131 -15.82 4.61 0.42
N PRO A 132 -15.10 5.63 0.93
CA PRO A 132 -14.43 5.52 2.23
C PRO A 132 -15.40 5.22 3.37
N SER A 133 -15.02 4.24 4.20
CA SER A 133 -15.76 3.79 5.37
C SER A 133 -14.77 3.28 6.44
N PRO A 134 -15.24 2.99 7.68
CA PRO A 134 -14.37 2.40 8.69
C PRO A 134 -13.73 1.06 8.28
N GLN A 135 -14.36 0.32 7.36
CA GLN A 135 -13.85 -0.96 6.88
C GLN A 135 -12.79 -0.84 5.78
N ALA A 136 -12.80 0.28 5.05
CA ALA A 136 -11.87 0.52 3.95
C ALA A 136 -11.85 2.01 3.61
N PHE A 137 -10.69 2.65 3.73
CA PHE A 137 -10.58 4.09 3.54
C PHE A 137 -9.29 4.48 2.81
N THR A 138 -9.14 5.78 2.56
CA THR A 138 -8.02 6.36 1.83
C THR A 138 -7.16 7.23 2.72
N LEU A 139 -5.96 7.59 2.25
CA LEU A 139 -5.10 8.56 2.93
C LEU A 139 -5.76 9.94 3.11
N ARG A 140 -6.65 10.31 2.20
CA ARG A 140 -7.36 11.60 2.24
C ARG A 140 -8.61 11.59 3.12
N ARG A 141 -9.29 10.45 3.18
CA ARG A 141 -10.51 10.24 3.96
C ARG A 141 -10.32 9.07 4.90
N ARG A 142 -9.85 9.39 6.09
CA ARG A 142 -9.47 8.44 7.12
C ARG A 142 -10.55 8.27 8.17
N PHE A 143 -10.52 7.11 8.80
CA PHE A 143 -11.31 6.81 9.98
C PHE A 143 -10.37 6.44 11.12
N GLU A 144 -10.74 6.85 12.33
CA GLU A 144 -10.04 6.45 13.55
C GLU A 144 -10.33 4.98 13.89
N PRO A 145 -9.54 4.36 14.78
CA PRO A 145 -9.77 2.97 15.18
C PRO A 145 -11.16 2.71 15.77
N ASP A 146 -11.81 3.72 16.34
CA ASP A 146 -13.17 3.63 16.87
C ASP A 146 -14.27 3.78 15.81
N GLY A 147 -13.91 3.97 14.54
CA GLY A 147 -14.83 4.13 13.42
C GLY A 147 -15.28 5.56 13.15
N ARG A 148 -14.83 6.52 13.93
CA ARG A 148 -15.14 7.94 13.68
C ARG A 148 -14.32 8.49 12.53
N PRO A 149 -14.86 9.39 11.71
CA PRO A 149 -14.04 10.12 10.73
C PRO A 149 -12.89 10.84 11.42
N ALA A 150 -11.67 10.68 10.88
CA ALA A 150 -10.52 11.42 11.39
C ALA A 150 -10.65 12.91 11.05
N THR A 151 -10.42 13.76 12.03
CA THR A 151 -10.33 15.20 11.82
C THR A 151 -9.15 15.51 10.92
N ARG A 152 -9.35 16.39 9.93
CA ARG A 152 -8.23 16.92 9.14
C ARG A 152 -7.31 17.67 10.10
N GLN A 153 -6.20 17.06 10.49
CA GLN A 153 -5.10 17.84 11.05
C GLN A 153 -4.62 18.77 9.93
N ARG A 154 -4.77 20.07 10.14
CA ARG A 154 -3.99 21.04 9.38
C ARG A 154 -2.54 20.74 9.73
N LEU A 155 -1.82 20.11 8.81
CA LEU A 155 -0.38 20.06 8.90
C LEU A 155 0.07 21.52 8.81
N SER A 156 0.48 22.07 9.93
CA SER A 156 1.13 23.37 9.96
C SER A 156 2.36 23.26 9.07
N ARG A 157 2.35 24.04 7.99
CA ARG A 157 3.56 24.28 7.21
C ARG A 157 4.53 25.03 8.11
N SER A 158 5.53 24.33 8.57
CA SER A 158 6.73 24.96 9.15
C SER A 158 7.80 25.00 8.09
#